data_822ce0e2245983dd0d1c68c712d117f8
#
_entry.id   822ce0e2245983dd0d1c68c712d117f8
#
_cell.length_a   1.000
_cell.length_b   1.000
_cell.length_c   1.000
_cell.angle_alpha   90.00
_cell.angle_beta   90.00
_cell.angle_gamma   90.00
#
_symmetry.space_group_name_H-M   'P 1'
#
loop_
_entity.id
_entity.type
_entity.pdbx_description
1 polymer ?
#
loop_
_entity_poly.entity_id
_entity_poly.type
_entity_poly.pdbx_seq_one_letter_code
_entity_poly.pdbx_strand_id
1 'polypeptide(L)'
;MKKVTLLPLLIISQSVSAFCFDEAGRYYNVDPKLLEAIATVESSLNPSAYNENKNSAGKVISRDFGLMQINSSWFDKLSDLNVNEQNVYEPCFNVSLGAWVLSANFASHGYNWNSVGAYNAGFSKRTEDARKIYIQKVKSAYYSQKVK
;
A
#
# COMPACT_ATOMS: atom_id res chain seq x y z
N MET A 1 32.75 -49.62 13.10
CA MET A 1 32.31 -48.28 13.49
C MET A 1 31.88 -47.55 12.19
N LYS A 2 30.57 -47.34 12.01
CA LYS A 2 30.03 -46.67 10.83
C LYS A 2 30.08 -45.13 11.06
N LYS A 3 30.83 -44.41 10.25
CA LYS A 3 30.89 -42.93 10.30
C LYS A 3 29.58 -42.37 9.72
N VAL A 4 28.77 -41.74 10.55
CA VAL A 4 27.60 -40.98 10.10
C VAL A 4 28.10 -39.62 9.64
N THR A 5 28.05 -39.39 8.33
CA THR A 5 28.36 -38.08 7.74
C THR A 5 27.10 -37.24 7.82
N LEU A 6 27.04 -36.27 8.73
CA LEU A 6 26.01 -35.25 8.74
C LEU A 6 26.23 -34.29 7.55
N LEU A 7 25.29 -34.32 6.60
CA LEU A 7 25.22 -33.32 5.54
C LEU A 7 24.66 -32.02 6.14
N PRO A 8 25.31 -30.86 5.94
CA PRO A 8 24.75 -29.60 6.43
C PRO A 8 23.50 -29.25 5.59
N LEU A 9 22.38 -29.11 6.28
CA LEU A 9 21.13 -28.60 5.69
C LEU A 9 21.34 -27.12 5.36
N LEU A 10 21.56 -26.81 4.08
CA LEU A 10 21.56 -25.44 3.58
C LEU A 10 20.13 -24.89 3.71
N ILE A 11 19.89 -24.07 4.73
CA ILE A 11 18.69 -23.25 4.83
C ILE A 11 18.86 -22.13 3.80
N ILE A 12 18.27 -22.32 2.62
CA ILE A 12 18.12 -21.26 1.64
C ILE A 12 17.06 -20.31 2.23
N SER A 13 17.53 -19.23 2.82
CA SER A 13 16.71 -18.09 3.20
C SER A 13 16.18 -17.46 1.90
N GLN A 14 15.01 -17.87 1.47
CA GLN A 14 14.30 -17.18 0.40
C GLN A 14 13.88 -15.82 0.98
N SER A 15 14.54 -14.77 0.54
CA SER A 15 14.06 -13.41 0.68
C SER A 15 12.76 -13.32 -0.12
N VAL A 16 11.64 -13.58 0.53
CA VAL A 16 10.34 -13.34 -0.05
C VAL A 16 10.25 -11.82 -0.20
N SER A 17 10.33 -11.34 -1.45
CA SER A 17 9.78 -10.04 -1.81
C SER A 17 8.27 -10.19 -1.64
N ALA A 18 7.79 -10.01 -0.39
CA ALA A 18 6.53 -10.57 0.03
C ALA A 18 5.31 -9.89 -0.61
N PHE A 19 5.45 -8.70 -1.25
CA PHE A 19 4.30 -7.89 -1.64
C PHE A 19 4.44 -7.14 -2.97
N CYS A 20 5.37 -7.53 -3.85
CA CYS A 20 5.50 -6.99 -5.22
C CYS A 20 5.67 -5.45 -5.31
N PHE A 21 6.25 -4.80 -4.29
CA PHE A 21 6.46 -3.34 -4.32
C PHE A 21 7.36 -2.92 -5.49
N ASP A 22 8.40 -3.70 -5.80
CA ASP A 22 9.35 -3.41 -6.88
C ASP A 22 8.67 -3.50 -8.27
N GLU A 23 7.84 -4.51 -8.49
CA GLU A 23 7.10 -4.69 -9.74
C GLU A 23 6.09 -3.56 -9.95
N ALA A 24 5.28 -3.29 -8.93
CA ALA A 24 4.27 -2.22 -8.97
C ALA A 24 4.92 -0.85 -9.14
N GLY A 25 6.02 -0.61 -8.43
CA GLY A 25 6.78 0.63 -8.51
C GLY A 25 7.34 0.87 -9.92
N ARG A 26 7.94 -0.14 -10.54
CA ARG A 26 8.44 -0.06 -11.92
C ARG A 26 7.31 0.16 -12.92
N TYR A 27 6.19 -0.55 -12.77
CA TYR A 27 5.08 -0.46 -13.71
C TYR A 27 4.40 0.91 -13.69
N TYR A 28 4.20 1.47 -12.49
CA TYR A 28 3.51 2.76 -12.31
C TYR A 28 4.43 3.97 -12.16
N ASN A 29 5.76 3.77 -12.27
CA ASN A 29 6.77 4.81 -12.08
C ASN A 29 6.65 5.50 -10.71
N VAL A 30 6.52 4.69 -9.67
CA VAL A 30 6.47 5.10 -8.27
C VAL A 30 7.63 4.45 -7.51
N ASP A 31 8.26 5.18 -6.60
CA ASP A 31 9.32 4.62 -5.75
C ASP A 31 8.78 3.43 -4.92
N PRO A 32 9.32 2.20 -5.09
CA PRO A 32 8.90 1.02 -4.33
C PRO A 32 9.00 1.21 -2.83
N LYS A 33 10.01 1.93 -2.37
CA LYS A 33 10.22 2.28 -0.96
C LYS A 33 9.09 3.16 -0.42
N LEU A 34 8.55 4.06 -1.26
CA LEU A 34 7.39 4.88 -0.92
C LEU A 34 6.12 4.03 -0.81
N LEU A 35 5.92 3.05 -1.70
CA LEU A 35 4.78 2.12 -1.61
C LEU A 35 4.83 1.30 -0.33
N GLU A 36 6.00 0.76 0.04
CA GLU A 36 6.19 0.03 1.31
C GLU A 36 5.94 0.93 2.53
N ALA A 37 6.37 2.20 2.50
CA ALA A 37 6.11 3.17 3.55
C ALA A 37 4.61 3.47 3.71
N ILE A 38 3.89 3.62 2.61
CA ILE A 38 2.43 3.80 2.61
C ILE A 38 1.75 2.55 3.19
N ALA A 39 2.08 1.35 2.71
CA ALA A 39 1.52 0.10 3.24
C ALA A 39 1.80 -0.09 4.74
N THR A 40 2.97 0.35 5.21
CA THR A 40 3.30 0.35 6.64
C THR A 40 2.36 1.28 7.43
N VAL A 41 2.09 2.47 6.93
CA VAL A 41 1.18 3.44 7.57
C VAL A 41 -0.26 2.99 7.51
N GLU A 42 -0.71 2.42 6.39
CA GLU A 42 -2.11 2.02 6.15
C GLU A 42 -2.51 0.78 6.95
N SER A 43 -1.66 -0.22 7.00
CA SER A 43 -2.04 -1.54 7.52
C SER A 43 -0.99 -2.20 8.42
N SER A 44 0.15 -1.56 8.67
CA SER A 44 1.33 -2.22 9.27
C SER A 44 1.76 -3.47 8.50
N LEU A 45 1.66 -3.42 7.16
CA LEU A 45 1.94 -4.52 6.24
C LEU A 45 1.03 -5.75 6.45
N ASN A 46 -0.21 -5.54 6.90
CA ASN A 46 -1.19 -6.62 7.05
C ASN A 46 -2.03 -6.77 5.77
N PRO A 47 -1.88 -7.86 4.99
CA PRO A 47 -2.63 -8.07 3.75
C PRO A 47 -4.13 -8.32 3.99
N SER A 48 -4.52 -8.69 5.20
CA SER A 48 -5.93 -8.93 5.57
C SER A 48 -6.58 -7.75 6.29
N ALA A 49 -5.93 -6.59 6.30
CA ALA A 49 -6.47 -5.41 6.96
C ALA A 49 -7.81 -4.98 6.34
N TYR A 50 -8.76 -4.63 7.20
CA TYR A 50 -10.09 -4.17 6.81
C TYR A 50 -10.55 -3.04 7.72
N ASN A 51 -11.16 -2.02 7.13
CA ASN A 51 -11.73 -0.90 7.88
C ASN A 51 -13.06 -0.46 7.25
N GLU A 52 -13.99 0.01 8.08
CA GLU A 52 -15.25 0.61 7.64
C GLU A 52 -15.26 2.11 7.93
N ASN A 53 -15.54 2.90 6.91
CA ASN A 53 -15.77 4.33 7.05
C ASN A 53 -17.26 4.58 7.26
N LYS A 54 -17.62 5.22 8.36
CA LYS A 54 -19.02 5.48 8.75
C LYS A 54 -19.30 6.97 8.78
N ASN A 55 -20.52 7.35 8.41
CA ASN A 55 -21.02 8.72 8.59
C ASN A 55 -21.43 8.96 10.05
N SER A 56 -21.86 10.18 10.36
CA SER A 56 -22.32 10.60 11.70
C SER A 56 -23.52 9.79 12.23
N ALA A 57 -24.28 9.16 11.35
CA ALA A 57 -25.39 8.28 11.71
C ALA A 57 -24.98 6.80 11.89
N GLY A 58 -23.67 6.49 11.84
CA GLY A 58 -23.14 5.13 11.99
C GLY A 58 -23.30 4.24 10.75
N LYS A 59 -23.81 4.77 9.62
CA LYS A 59 -23.94 4.02 8.38
C LYS A 59 -22.60 3.91 7.68
N VAL A 60 -22.22 2.68 7.25
CA VAL A 60 -21.05 2.45 6.41
C VAL A 60 -21.21 3.15 5.07
N ILE A 61 -20.25 4.00 4.70
CA ILE A 61 -20.22 4.76 3.44
C ILE A 61 -19.14 4.29 2.49
N SER A 62 -18.09 3.69 2.99
CA SER A 62 -17.04 3.03 2.22
C SER A 62 -16.25 2.04 3.08
N ARG A 63 -15.44 1.22 2.45
CA ARG A 63 -14.59 0.22 3.09
C ARG A 63 -13.18 0.29 2.53
N ASP A 64 -12.18 -0.03 3.36
CA ASP A 64 -10.77 -0.04 2.98
C ASP A 64 -10.21 -1.46 3.12
N PHE A 65 -9.43 -1.91 2.14
CA PHE A 65 -9.03 -3.30 1.99
C PHE A 65 -7.51 -3.47 1.83
N GLY A 66 -6.94 -4.39 2.58
CA GLY A 66 -5.62 -4.97 2.38
C GLY A 66 -4.46 -4.05 2.74
N LEU A 67 -3.28 -4.39 2.22
CA LEU A 67 -2.00 -3.73 2.51
C LEU A 67 -2.04 -2.21 2.36
N MET A 68 -2.60 -1.75 1.24
CA MET A 68 -2.64 -0.36 0.83
C MET A 68 -3.97 0.33 1.18
N GLN A 69 -4.87 -0.35 1.92
CA GLN A 69 -6.18 0.14 2.32
C GLN A 69 -6.97 0.75 1.14
N ILE A 70 -7.12 -0.05 0.08
CA ILE A 70 -7.84 0.37 -1.12
C ILE A 70 -9.30 0.61 -0.78
N ASN A 71 -9.77 1.85 -0.97
CA ASN A 71 -11.13 2.23 -0.66
C ASN A 71 -12.12 1.73 -1.73
N SER A 72 -13.28 1.22 -1.30
CA SER A 72 -14.32 0.71 -2.19
C SER A 72 -14.85 1.74 -3.19
N SER A 73 -14.70 3.04 -2.93
CA SER A 73 -15.08 4.11 -3.87
C SER A 73 -14.24 4.13 -5.16
N TRP A 74 -13.09 3.43 -5.17
CA TRP A 74 -12.28 3.27 -6.37
C TRP A 74 -12.77 2.15 -7.30
N PHE A 75 -13.60 1.20 -6.82
CA PHE A 75 -13.97 0.00 -7.58
C PHE A 75 -14.64 0.32 -8.91
N ASP A 76 -15.54 1.31 -8.93
CA ASP A 76 -16.17 1.75 -10.18
C ASP A 76 -15.18 2.33 -11.18
N LYS A 77 -14.18 3.10 -10.70
CA LYS A 77 -13.12 3.68 -11.54
C LYS A 77 -12.10 2.64 -12.03
N LEU A 78 -12.03 1.50 -11.33
CA LEU A 78 -11.15 0.38 -11.62
C LEU A 78 -11.91 -0.81 -12.22
N SER A 79 -13.11 -0.57 -12.75
CA SER A 79 -13.98 -1.61 -13.32
C SER A 79 -13.31 -2.45 -14.41
N ASP A 80 -12.46 -1.83 -15.23
CA ASP A 80 -11.69 -2.51 -16.28
C ASP A 80 -10.70 -3.54 -15.72
N LEU A 81 -10.33 -3.42 -14.44
CA LEU A 81 -9.45 -4.37 -13.73
C LEU A 81 -10.26 -5.43 -12.96
N ASN A 82 -11.58 -5.43 -13.07
CA ASN A 82 -12.50 -6.35 -12.36
C ASN A 82 -12.27 -6.40 -10.84
N VAL A 83 -11.95 -5.25 -10.21
CA VAL A 83 -11.72 -5.16 -8.77
C VAL A 83 -13.00 -5.47 -8.01
N ASN A 84 -12.92 -6.34 -7.01
CA ASN A 84 -14.03 -6.70 -6.12
C ASN A 84 -13.51 -7.05 -4.72
N GLU A 85 -14.43 -7.23 -3.76
CA GLU A 85 -14.09 -7.50 -2.36
C GLU A 85 -13.35 -8.84 -2.15
N GLN A 86 -13.37 -9.77 -3.10
CA GLN A 86 -12.68 -11.05 -3.01
C GLN A 86 -11.22 -10.93 -3.46
N ASN A 87 -10.96 -10.26 -4.61
CA ASN A 87 -9.62 -10.21 -5.19
C ASN A 87 -8.77 -9.03 -4.69
N VAL A 88 -9.39 -7.98 -4.13
CA VAL A 88 -8.68 -6.79 -3.62
C VAL A 88 -7.70 -7.11 -2.48
N TYR A 89 -7.86 -8.24 -1.80
CA TYR A 89 -6.95 -8.69 -0.73
C TYR A 89 -5.70 -9.41 -1.25
N GLU A 90 -5.65 -9.79 -2.54
CA GLU A 90 -4.46 -10.41 -3.09
C GLU A 90 -3.30 -9.41 -2.99
N PRO A 91 -2.18 -9.75 -2.32
CA PRO A 91 -1.18 -8.75 -1.92
C PRO A 91 -0.58 -7.97 -3.07
N CYS A 92 -0.15 -8.66 -4.15
CA CYS A 92 0.47 -8.01 -5.31
C CYS A 92 -0.54 -7.14 -6.08
N PHE A 93 -1.78 -7.61 -6.18
CA PHE A 93 -2.86 -6.85 -6.81
C PHE A 93 -3.22 -5.60 -5.99
N ASN A 94 -3.31 -5.73 -4.66
CA ASN A 94 -3.58 -4.62 -3.75
C ASN A 94 -2.50 -3.53 -3.83
N VAL A 95 -1.21 -3.93 -3.86
CA VAL A 95 -0.09 -2.99 -4.03
C VAL A 95 -0.14 -2.31 -5.40
N SER A 96 -0.45 -3.06 -6.47
CA SER A 96 -0.63 -2.49 -7.82
C SER A 96 -1.74 -1.44 -7.86
N LEU A 97 -2.87 -1.69 -7.19
CA LEU A 97 -3.96 -0.71 -7.10
C LEU A 97 -3.54 0.55 -6.34
N GLY A 98 -2.82 0.39 -5.22
CA GLY A 98 -2.27 1.52 -4.46
C GLY A 98 -1.26 2.34 -5.28
N ALA A 99 -0.38 1.67 -6.02
CA ALA A 99 0.56 2.33 -6.92
C ALA A 99 -0.15 3.08 -8.04
N TRP A 100 -1.24 2.53 -8.59
CA TRP A 100 -2.08 3.21 -9.58
C TRP A 100 -2.70 4.49 -9.02
N VAL A 101 -3.31 4.44 -7.83
CA VAL A 101 -3.89 5.62 -7.16
C VAL A 101 -2.84 6.70 -6.96
N LEU A 102 -1.66 6.33 -6.45
CA LEU A 102 -0.58 7.29 -6.21
C LEU A 102 -0.03 7.88 -7.52
N SER A 103 0.14 7.07 -8.56
CA SER A 103 0.53 7.51 -9.89
C SER A 103 -0.46 8.51 -10.49
N ALA A 104 -1.77 8.28 -10.32
CA ALA A 104 -2.82 9.20 -10.76
C ALA A 104 -2.74 10.55 -10.00
N ASN A 105 -2.45 10.53 -8.70
CA ASN A 105 -2.22 11.74 -7.92
C ASN A 105 -0.99 12.51 -8.43
N PHE A 106 0.10 11.82 -8.75
CA PHE A 106 1.30 12.44 -9.30
C PHE A 106 1.06 13.04 -10.70
N ALA A 107 0.32 12.34 -11.55
CA ALA A 107 -0.02 12.82 -12.88
C ALA A 107 -0.86 14.10 -12.82
N SER A 108 -1.77 14.22 -11.87
CA SER A 108 -2.68 15.36 -11.75
C SER A 108 -2.11 16.56 -11.00
N HIS A 109 -1.24 16.34 -10.00
CA HIS A 109 -0.77 17.39 -9.08
C HIS A 109 0.76 17.40 -8.88
N GLY A 110 1.50 16.64 -9.69
CA GLY A 110 2.95 16.55 -9.64
C GLY A 110 3.51 15.57 -8.64
N TYR A 111 4.76 15.16 -8.85
CA TYR A 111 5.48 14.21 -8.00
C TYR A 111 6.00 14.93 -6.73
N ASN A 112 5.19 15.00 -5.71
CA ASN A 112 5.48 15.73 -4.48
C ASN A 112 4.75 15.15 -3.26
N TRP A 113 5.13 15.57 -2.07
CA TRP A 113 4.55 15.09 -0.82
C TRP A 113 3.06 15.46 -0.65
N ASN A 114 2.58 16.53 -1.27
CA ASN A 114 1.15 16.86 -1.24
C ASN A 114 0.33 15.79 -1.97
N SER A 115 0.82 15.28 -3.09
CA SER A 115 0.21 14.16 -3.84
C SER A 115 0.25 12.85 -3.04
N VAL A 116 1.33 12.60 -2.27
CA VAL A 116 1.39 11.48 -1.33
C VAL A 116 0.34 11.64 -0.23
N GLY A 117 0.23 12.82 0.36
CA GLY A 117 -0.78 13.11 1.39
C GLY A 117 -2.20 12.95 0.91
N ALA A 118 -2.46 13.26 -0.36
CA ALA A 118 -3.76 13.13 -1.00
C ALA A 118 -4.18 11.66 -1.20
N TYR A 119 -3.27 10.70 -1.09
CA TYR A 119 -3.59 9.28 -1.07
C TYR A 119 -4.64 8.95 0.01
N ASN A 120 -4.46 9.48 1.21
CA ASN A 120 -5.39 9.30 2.33
C ASN A 120 -6.50 10.37 2.37
N ALA A 121 -6.17 11.65 2.16
CA ALA A 121 -7.03 12.77 2.50
C ALA A 121 -7.61 13.53 1.29
N GLY A 122 -7.24 13.12 0.05
CA GLY A 122 -7.60 13.86 -1.15
C GLY A 122 -6.99 15.26 -1.21
N PHE A 123 -7.44 16.09 -2.18
CA PHE A 123 -6.87 17.43 -2.44
C PHE A 123 -7.73 18.59 -1.91
N SER A 124 -8.81 18.32 -1.21
CA SER A 124 -9.68 19.36 -0.66
C SER A 124 -8.93 20.25 0.34
N LYS A 125 -9.23 21.55 0.35
CA LYS A 125 -8.73 22.46 1.39
C LYS A 125 -9.20 22.06 2.80
N ARG A 126 -10.41 21.49 2.92
CA ARG A 126 -10.97 21.02 4.20
C ARG A 126 -10.16 19.87 4.82
N THR A 127 -9.42 19.11 4.02
CA THR A 127 -8.61 17.96 4.45
C THR A 127 -7.11 18.28 4.51
N GLU A 128 -6.72 19.53 4.42
CA GLU A 128 -5.31 19.94 4.40
C GLU A 128 -4.54 19.49 5.65
N ASP A 129 -5.12 19.64 6.83
CA ASP A 129 -4.45 19.26 8.07
C ASP A 129 -4.32 17.73 8.19
N ALA A 130 -5.36 16.98 7.82
CA ALA A 130 -5.30 15.52 7.74
C ALA A 130 -4.21 15.07 6.75
N ARG A 131 -4.10 15.74 5.60
CA ARG A 131 -3.06 15.49 4.59
C ARG A 131 -1.66 15.73 5.15
N LYS A 132 -1.45 16.83 5.88
CA LYS A 132 -0.16 17.15 6.55
C LYS A 132 0.23 16.09 7.57
N ILE A 133 -0.72 15.64 8.40
CA ILE A 133 -0.49 14.59 9.40
C ILE A 133 -0.10 13.28 8.70
N TYR A 134 -0.82 12.90 7.66
CA TYR A 134 -0.52 11.70 6.89
C TYR A 134 0.87 11.76 6.24
N ILE A 135 1.25 12.89 5.64
CA ILE A 135 2.58 13.11 5.08
C ILE A 135 3.68 12.86 6.12
N GLN A 136 3.52 13.33 7.36
CA GLN A 136 4.52 13.12 8.40
C GLN A 136 4.67 11.64 8.76
N LYS A 137 3.56 10.90 8.83
CA LYS A 137 3.56 9.45 9.09
C LYS A 137 4.30 8.70 7.98
N VAL A 138 3.98 8.99 6.71
CA VAL A 138 4.63 8.32 5.56
C VAL A 138 6.11 8.70 5.48
N LYS A 139 6.48 9.96 5.70
CA LYS A 139 7.90 10.39 5.78
C LYS A 139 8.65 9.62 6.86
N SER A 140 8.08 9.50 8.05
CA SER A 140 8.70 8.75 9.15
C SER A 140 8.93 7.29 8.75
N ALA A 141 7.93 6.62 8.17
CA ALA A 141 8.07 5.25 7.69
C ALA A 141 9.09 5.14 6.53
N TYR A 142 9.07 6.07 5.58
CA TYR A 142 9.97 6.09 4.43
C TYR A 142 11.44 6.23 4.82
N TYR A 143 11.76 7.17 5.72
CA TYR A 143 13.14 7.43 6.14
C TYR A 143 13.66 6.45 7.21
N SER A 144 12.76 5.74 7.91
CA SER A 144 13.16 4.70 8.87
C SER A 144 13.53 3.36 8.21
N GLN A 145 13.21 3.15 6.94
CA GLN A 145 13.58 1.94 6.22
C GLN A 145 15.11 1.86 6.09
N LYS A 146 15.68 0.75 6.56
CA LYS A 146 17.12 0.49 6.38
C LYS A 146 17.43 0.33 4.90
N VAL A 147 18.54 0.90 4.46
CA VAL A 147 19.07 0.62 3.11
C VAL A 147 19.36 -0.88 3.07
N LYS A 148 18.67 -1.60 2.19
CA LYS A 148 18.92 -3.02 1.94
C LYS A 148 20.08 -3.21 1.01
#